data_9a3d91e885c32672b31588dd4729d9de
#
_entry.id   9a3d91e885c32672b31588dd4729d9de
#
_cell.length_a   1.000
_cell.length_b   1.000
_cell.length_c   1.000
_cell.angle_alpha   90.00
_cell.angle_beta   90.00
_cell.angle_gamma   90.00
#
_symmetry.space_group_name_H-M   'P 1'
#
loop_
_entity.id
_entity.type
_entity.pdbx_description
1 polymer ?
#
loop_
_entity_poly.entity_id
_entity_poly.type
_entity_poly.pdbx_seq_one_letter_code
_entity_poly.pdbx_strand_id
1 'polypeptide(L)'
;MDKQIIKLENIHKAYGDEEVLKGISLEIMEGEVVVLVGPSGTGKSTLLRCVNQLTIPDQGRVWVNGMELTDPSVDINLARQHIGMVFQDFNLFNHLTSIGNVMLGLTKVLGLKADAAYERAMKEMVRVGLQEKCDSYPGQLSGGQKQRVAIARSLAMDPILMLFDEPTSALDPELIGEVLAVMKDLALAGMTMLCVTHEIGFAREVSNRIVFMEGGVIVEEGTPKQMLQNPKLERTKQFLGKISEFH
;
A
#
# COMPACT_ATOMS: atom_id res chain seq x y z
N MET A 1 17.66 17.88 -3.84
CA MET A 1 17.72 16.69 -2.96
C MET A 1 16.34 16.10 -2.94
N ASP A 2 16.20 14.84 -3.31
CA ASP A 2 14.90 14.17 -3.32
C ASP A 2 14.39 14.09 -1.87
N LYS A 3 13.13 14.44 -1.67
CA LYS A 3 12.51 14.48 -0.34
C LYS A 3 12.24 13.05 0.14
N GLN A 4 12.72 12.69 1.34
CA GLN A 4 12.45 11.41 1.96
C GLN A 4 11.03 11.38 2.55
N ILE A 5 10.21 10.41 2.13
CA ILE A 5 8.82 10.26 2.59
C ILE A 5 8.73 9.20 3.69
N ILE A 6 9.41 8.08 3.55
CA ILE A 6 9.48 7.03 4.59
C ILE A 6 10.92 6.85 5.01
N LYS A 7 11.15 6.74 6.32
CA LYS A 7 12.37 6.20 6.90
C LYS A 7 12.00 5.21 8.00
N LEU A 8 12.42 3.97 7.81
CA LEU A 8 12.37 2.91 8.81
C LEU A 8 13.80 2.66 9.30
N GLU A 9 14.01 2.61 10.61
CA GLU A 9 15.33 2.44 11.19
C GLU A 9 15.27 1.35 12.25
N ASN A 10 15.93 0.23 11.94
CA ASN A 10 16.11 -0.92 12.84
C ASN A 10 14.78 -1.44 13.43
N ILE A 11 13.79 -1.68 12.58
CA ILE A 11 12.45 -2.10 12.97
C ILE A 11 12.44 -3.57 13.39
N HIS A 12 12.07 -3.83 14.64
CA HIS A 12 11.83 -5.16 15.19
C HIS A 12 10.37 -5.35 15.56
N LYS A 13 9.83 -6.54 15.32
CA LYS A 13 8.49 -6.92 15.73
C LYS A 13 8.41 -8.41 16.02
N ALA A 14 7.89 -8.76 17.19
CA ALA A 14 7.59 -10.13 17.58
C ALA A 14 6.09 -10.31 17.90
N TYR A 15 5.61 -11.51 17.73
CA TYR A 15 4.27 -11.97 18.18
C TYR A 15 4.49 -13.24 19.03
N GLY A 16 4.33 -13.09 20.36
CA GLY A 16 4.75 -14.12 21.32
C GLY A 16 6.25 -14.34 21.22
N ASP A 17 6.68 -15.58 21.03
CA ASP A 17 8.11 -15.94 20.94
C ASP A 17 8.67 -15.85 19.50
N GLU A 18 7.82 -15.51 18.50
CA GLU A 18 8.24 -15.44 17.10
C GLU A 18 8.60 -14.01 16.71
N GLU A 19 9.88 -13.75 16.43
CA GLU A 19 10.34 -12.48 15.87
C GLU A 19 10.12 -12.44 14.35
N VAL A 20 9.16 -11.62 13.92
CA VAL A 20 8.71 -11.49 12.52
C VAL A 20 9.51 -10.43 11.75
N LEU A 21 9.93 -9.34 12.41
CA LEU A 21 10.84 -8.34 11.85
C LEU A 21 12.09 -8.26 12.70
N LYS A 22 13.26 -8.34 12.06
CA LYS A 22 14.57 -8.51 12.70
C LYS A 22 15.53 -7.40 12.30
N GLY A 23 15.20 -6.14 12.66
CA GLY A 23 16.05 -4.99 12.40
C GLY A 23 15.97 -4.46 10.97
N ILE A 24 14.76 -4.32 10.44
CA ILE A 24 14.54 -3.76 9.09
C ILE A 24 14.82 -2.27 9.06
N SER A 25 15.65 -1.85 8.11
CA SER A 25 15.86 -0.45 7.75
C SER A 25 15.53 -0.25 6.27
N LEU A 26 14.71 0.77 5.95
CA LEU A 26 14.25 1.06 4.60
C LEU A 26 13.96 2.55 4.46
N GLU A 27 14.38 3.16 3.35
CA GLU A 27 14.06 4.55 3.02
C GLU A 27 13.31 4.59 1.68
N ILE A 28 12.33 5.50 1.57
CA ILE A 28 11.56 5.70 0.33
C ILE A 28 11.48 7.20 0.06
N MET A 29 11.81 7.59 -1.17
CA MET A 29 11.81 8.98 -1.61
C MET A 29 10.46 9.39 -2.20
N GLU A 30 10.21 10.68 -2.31
CA GLU A 30 9.00 11.23 -2.93
C GLU A 30 8.88 10.76 -4.38
N GLY A 31 7.68 10.27 -4.75
CA GLY A 31 7.41 9.70 -6.06
C GLY A 31 8.00 8.31 -6.31
N GLU A 32 8.72 7.72 -5.33
CA GLU A 32 9.27 6.38 -5.48
C GLU A 32 8.18 5.32 -5.25
N VAL A 33 8.15 4.33 -6.14
CA VAL A 33 7.32 3.12 -6.01
C VAL A 33 8.23 1.96 -5.61
N VAL A 34 8.06 1.49 -4.36
CA VAL A 34 8.81 0.34 -3.82
C VAL A 34 7.87 -0.85 -3.69
N VAL A 35 8.30 -2.00 -4.20
CA VAL A 35 7.55 -3.26 -4.12
C VAL A 35 8.27 -4.23 -3.20
N LEU A 36 7.58 -4.70 -2.15
CA LEU A 36 8.05 -5.76 -1.25
C LEU A 36 7.60 -7.11 -1.78
N VAL A 37 8.54 -8.01 -2.01
CA VAL A 37 8.30 -9.40 -2.43
C VAL A 37 8.94 -10.37 -1.44
N GLY A 38 8.45 -11.61 -1.41
CA GLY A 38 9.01 -12.65 -0.53
C GLY A 38 7.96 -13.70 -0.16
N PRO A 39 8.35 -14.83 0.41
CA PRO A 39 7.42 -15.88 0.85
C PRO A 39 6.35 -15.36 1.81
N SER A 40 5.22 -16.06 1.90
CA SER A 40 4.18 -15.73 2.89
C SER A 40 4.73 -15.88 4.31
N GLY A 41 4.26 -15.03 5.24
CA GLY A 41 4.71 -15.06 6.62
C GLY A 41 6.07 -14.39 6.91
N THR A 42 6.74 -13.79 5.92
CA THR A 42 8.07 -13.17 6.11
C THR A 42 8.04 -11.74 6.67
N GLY A 43 6.87 -11.25 7.10
CA GLY A 43 6.76 -9.94 7.76
C GLY A 43 6.45 -8.75 6.84
N LYS A 44 6.23 -8.94 5.52
CA LYS A 44 5.96 -7.85 4.57
C LYS A 44 4.77 -6.96 4.98
N SER A 45 3.61 -7.57 5.23
CA SER A 45 2.41 -6.86 5.69
C SER A 45 2.60 -6.24 7.09
N THR A 46 3.37 -6.90 7.96
CA THR A 46 3.74 -6.36 9.27
C THR A 46 4.59 -5.10 9.12
N LEU A 47 5.61 -5.13 8.25
CA LEU A 47 6.46 -3.98 7.97
C LEU A 47 5.63 -2.81 7.40
N LEU A 48 4.78 -3.10 6.42
CA LEU A 48 3.89 -2.10 5.80
C LEU A 48 2.96 -1.47 6.85
N ARG A 49 2.40 -2.28 7.77
CA ARG A 49 1.55 -1.79 8.87
C ARG A 49 2.33 -1.05 9.97
N CYS A 50 3.65 -1.25 10.08
CA CYS A 50 4.48 -0.42 10.96
C CYS A 50 4.61 1.02 10.42
N VAL A 51 4.59 1.22 9.11
CA VAL A 51 4.68 2.57 8.50
C VAL A 51 3.56 3.50 8.97
N ASN A 52 2.33 3.00 9.11
CA ASN A 52 1.19 3.79 9.57
C ASN A 52 0.81 3.51 11.03
N GLN A 53 1.68 2.81 11.77
CA GLN A 53 1.48 2.45 13.18
C GLN A 53 0.18 1.65 13.46
N LEU A 54 -0.37 0.94 12.48
CA LEU A 54 -1.39 -0.09 12.72
C LEU A 54 -0.79 -1.30 13.46
N THR A 55 0.49 -1.54 13.22
CA THR A 55 1.34 -2.42 14.05
C THR A 55 2.44 -1.55 14.65
N ILE A 56 2.49 -1.47 15.97
CA ILE A 56 3.54 -0.75 16.69
C ILE A 56 4.78 -1.65 16.72
N PRO A 57 5.94 -1.21 16.20
CA PRO A 57 7.19 -1.97 16.32
C PRO A 57 7.61 -2.08 17.79
N ASP A 58 8.29 -3.17 18.14
CA ASP A 58 8.79 -3.37 19.51
C ASP A 58 10.11 -2.61 19.73
N GLN A 59 10.88 -2.41 18.64
CA GLN A 59 12.09 -1.57 18.63
C GLN A 59 12.24 -0.89 17.27
N GLY A 60 13.06 0.16 17.23
CA GLY A 60 13.31 0.95 16.04
C GLY A 60 12.45 2.19 15.96
N ARG A 61 12.62 2.93 14.86
CA ARG A 61 11.93 4.21 14.65
C ARG A 61 11.33 4.31 13.25
N VAL A 62 10.20 4.98 13.15
CA VAL A 62 9.44 5.18 11.91
C VAL A 62 9.22 6.65 11.68
N TRP A 63 9.66 7.17 10.54
CA TRP A 63 9.35 8.53 10.10
C TRP A 63 8.52 8.48 8.82
N VAL A 64 7.52 9.34 8.75
CA VAL A 64 6.78 9.64 7.53
C VAL A 64 6.76 11.14 7.32
N ASN A 65 7.24 11.59 6.16
CA ASN A 65 7.35 13.00 5.79
C ASN A 65 8.06 13.85 6.87
N GLY A 66 9.14 13.32 7.46
CA GLY A 66 9.94 13.98 8.50
C GLY A 66 9.34 13.93 9.91
N MET A 67 8.14 13.38 10.09
CA MET A 67 7.50 13.21 11.40
C MET A 67 7.82 11.81 11.95
N GLU A 68 8.37 11.73 13.16
CA GLU A 68 8.66 10.45 13.84
C GLU A 68 7.38 9.87 14.44
N LEU A 69 6.79 8.86 13.81
CA LEU A 69 5.50 8.27 14.22
C LEU A 69 5.63 7.37 15.46
N THR A 70 6.84 6.95 15.79
CA THR A 70 7.15 6.17 17.00
C THR A 70 7.36 7.04 18.24
N ASP A 71 7.42 8.36 18.10
CA ASP A 71 7.46 9.28 19.23
C ASP A 71 6.06 9.33 19.91
N PRO A 72 5.95 9.00 21.21
CA PRO A 72 4.67 9.02 21.92
C PRO A 72 3.98 10.39 21.98
N SER A 73 4.70 11.48 21.71
CA SER A 73 4.15 12.83 21.70
C SER A 73 3.41 13.16 20.39
N VAL A 74 3.57 12.36 19.35
CA VAL A 74 2.95 12.58 18.03
C VAL A 74 1.50 12.09 18.02
N ASP A 75 0.59 12.96 17.56
CA ASP A 75 -0.78 12.53 17.28
C ASP A 75 -0.82 11.69 15.98
N ILE A 76 -0.84 10.38 16.18
CA ILE A 76 -0.85 9.40 15.08
C ILE A 76 -2.09 9.54 14.18
N ASN A 77 -3.21 10.07 14.67
CA ASN A 77 -4.41 10.23 13.85
C ASN A 77 -4.22 11.36 12.83
N LEU A 78 -3.49 12.43 13.19
CA LEU A 78 -3.12 13.47 12.25
C LEU A 78 -2.15 12.93 11.17
N ALA A 79 -1.17 12.14 11.57
CA ALA A 79 -0.24 11.53 10.60
C ALA A 79 -0.96 10.60 9.61
N ARG A 80 -1.88 9.76 10.10
CA ARG A 80 -2.67 8.83 9.27
C ARG A 80 -3.56 9.52 8.24
N GLN A 81 -3.94 10.78 8.44
CA GLN A 81 -4.71 11.53 7.43
C GLN A 81 -3.96 11.68 6.11
N HIS A 82 -2.63 11.65 6.15
CA HIS A 82 -1.76 11.80 4.99
C HIS A 82 -1.21 10.46 4.46
N ILE A 83 -1.63 9.33 5.04
CA ILE A 83 -1.19 7.99 4.64
C ILE A 83 -2.41 7.20 4.18
N GLY A 84 -2.53 6.97 2.88
CA GLY A 84 -3.53 6.09 2.34
C GLY A 84 -3.15 4.63 2.55
N MET A 85 -4.12 3.78 2.89
CA MET A 85 -3.91 2.34 2.99
C MET A 85 -5.03 1.57 2.32
N VAL A 86 -4.63 0.61 1.50
CA VAL A 86 -5.51 -0.33 0.79
C VAL A 86 -5.15 -1.73 1.25
N PHE A 87 -6.13 -2.45 1.75
CA PHE A 87 -6.00 -3.80 2.32
C PHE A 87 -6.38 -4.88 1.30
N GLN A 88 -5.98 -6.09 1.57
CA GLN A 88 -6.40 -7.28 0.84
C GLN A 88 -7.92 -7.47 0.86
N ASP A 89 -8.53 -7.37 2.05
CA ASP A 89 -9.97 -7.41 2.24
C ASP A 89 -10.51 -5.97 2.13
N PHE A 90 -11.08 -5.58 1.08
CA PHE A 90 -11.57 -4.25 0.69
C PHE A 90 -11.94 -3.30 1.85
N ASN A 91 -12.43 -3.85 2.98
CA ASN A 91 -12.81 -3.15 4.21
C ASN A 91 -13.81 -1.99 3.97
N LEU A 92 -14.76 -2.20 3.06
CA LEU A 92 -15.83 -1.26 2.83
C LEU A 92 -16.92 -1.40 3.90
N PHE A 93 -17.53 -0.29 4.25
CA PHE A 93 -18.68 -0.25 5.13
C PHE A 93 -19.93 -0.71 4.36
N ASN A 94 -20.47 -1.87 4.68
CA ASN A 94 -21.57 -2.52 3.94
C ASN A 94 -22.89 -1.74 4.00
N HIS A 95 -23.07 -0.89 5.00
CA HIS A 95 -24.27 -0.05 5.19
C HIS A 95 -24.17 1.30 4.48
N LEU A 96 -23.05 1.60 3.82
CA LEU A 96 -22.84 2.81 3.04
C LEU A 96 -22.75 2.45 1.55
N THR A 97 -23.19 3.35 0.70
CA THR A 97 -22.97 3.28 -0.75
C THR A 97 -21.49 3.46 -1.08
N SER A 98 -21.08 3.25 -2.33
CA SER A 98 -19.71 3.49 -2.81
C SER A 98 -19.26 4.92 -2.53
N ILE A 99 -20.06 5.91 -2.93
CA ILE A 99 -19.75 7.32 -2.67
C ILE A 99 -19.74 7.62 -1.17
N GLY A 100 -20.66 7.01 -0.39
CA GLY A 100 -20.71 7.15 1.05
C GLY A 100 -19.45 6.63 1.75
N ASN A 101 -18.88 5.51 1.25
CA ASN A 101 -17.59 4.99 1.72
C ASN A 101 -16.45 5.99 1.48
N VAL A 102 -16.41 6.62 0.31
CA VAL A 102 -15.37 7.60 -0.03
C VAL A 102 -15.54 8.89 0.77
N MET A 103 -16.77 9.37 0.97
CA MET A 103 -17.07 10.59 1.72
C MET A 103 -16.81 10.48 3.22
N LEU A 104 -16.76 9.26 3.78
CA LEU A 104 -16.72 9.06 5.24
C LEU A 104 -15.54 9.78 5.89
N GLY A 105 -14.32 9.59 5.38
CA GLY A 105 -13.13 10.26 5.88
C GLY A 105 -13.20 11.78 5.72
N LEU A 106 -13.71 12.24 4.60
CA LEU A 106 -13.84 13.67 4.29
C LEU A 106 -14.78 14.39 5.29
N THR A 107 -15.90 13.76 5.64
CA THR A 107 -16.89 14.35 6.56
C THR A 107 -16.52 14.16 8.01
N LYS A 108 -16.06 12.95 8.42
CA LYS A 108 -15.83 12.60 9.83
C LYS A 108 -14.45 12.99 10.34
N VAL A 109 -13.44 12.99 9.47
CA VAL A 109 -12.06 13.28 9.86
C VAL A 109 -11.67 14.71 9.46
N LEU A 110 -11.93 15.11 8.20
CA LEU A 110 -11.59 16.45 7.71
C LEU A 110 -12.69 17.49 7.99
N GLY A 111 -13.88 17.09 8.47
CA GLY A 111 -14.97 18.00 8.80
C GLY A 111 -15.56 18.75 7.60
N LEU A 112 -15.38 18.24 6.37
CA LEU A 112 -15.93 18.88 5.18
C LEU A 112 -17.46 18.86 5.19
N LYS A 113 -18.08 19.94 4.67
CA LYS A 113 -19.51 19.97 4.39
C LYS A 113 -19.89 18.93 3.32
N ALA A 114 -21.13 18.45 3.35
CA ALA A 114 -21.58 17.35 2.51
C ALA A 114 -21.33 17.59 1.01
N ASP A 115 -21.62 18.81 0.50
CA ASP A 115 -21.44 19.13 -0.92
C ASP A 115 -19.97 19.08 -1.34
N ALA A 116 -19.06 19.68 -0.54
CA ALA A 116 -17.62 19.66 -0.80
C ALA A 116 -17.02 18.24 -0.67
N ALA A 117 -17.51 17.45 0.28
CA ALA A 117 -17.11 16.05 0.42
C ALA A 117 -17.59 15.22 -0.78
N TYR A 118 -18.81 15.46 -1.27
CA TYR A 118 -19.36 14.79 -2.44
C TYR A 118 -18.56 15.09 -3.71
N GLU A 119 -18.29 16.38 -3.99
CA GLU A 119 -17.50 16.79 -5.15
C GLU A 119 -16.11 16.14 -5.16
N ARG A 120 -15.44 16.15 -4.00
CA ARG A 120 -14.11 15.54 -3.85
C ARG A 120 -14.16 14.01 -3.98
N ALA A 121 -15.16 13.37 -3.38
CA ALA A 121 -15.37 11.93 -3.49
C ALA A 121 -15.70 11.53 -4.94
N MET A 122 -16.55 12.28 -5.63
CA MET A 122 -16.91 12.04 -7.03
C MET A 122 -15.68 12.11 -7.94
N LYS A 123 -14.79 13.07 -7.73
CA LYS A 123 -13.52 13.16 -8.47
C LYS A 123 -12.71 11.86 -8.40
N GLU A 124 -12.60 11.28 -7.21
CA GLU A 124 -11.85 10.02 -7.04
C GLU A 124 -12.64 8.80 -7.56
N MET A 125 -13.97 8.81 -7.50
CA MET A 125 -14.79 7.78 -8.14
C MET A 125 -14.64 7.79 -9.67
N VAL A 126 -14.56 8.96 -10.29
CA VAL A 126 -14.25 9.12 -11.73
C VAL A 126 -12.83 8.59 -12.02
N ARG A 127 -11.86 8.97 -11.20
CA ARG A 127 -10.45 8.55 -11.35
C ARG A 127 -10.27 7.03 -11.37
N VAL A 128 -11.06 6.31 -10.57
CA VAL A 128 -11.05 4.84 -10.55
C VAL A 128 -12.08 4.20 -11.51
N GLY A 129 -12.75 4.98 -12.37
CA GLY A 129 -13.70 4.52 -13.38
C GLY A 129 -15.00 3.94 -12.81
N LEU A 130 -15.50 4.50 -11.68
CA LEU A 130 -16.69 4.00 -10.98
C LEU A 130 -17.79 5.06 -10.77
N GLN A 131 -17.82 6.12 -11.58
CA GLN A 131 -18.82 7.20 -11.46
C GLN A 131 -20.26 6.68 -11.52
N GLU A 132 -20.54 5.63 -12.31
CA GLU A 132 -21.88 5.05 -12.44
C GLU A 132 -22.25 4.08 -11.30
N LYS A 133 -21.30 3.82 -10.38
CA LYS A 133 -21.46 2.92 -9.23
C LYS A 133 -21.55 3.66 -7.90
N CYS A 134 -21.71 4.99 -7.92
CA CYS A 134 -21.74 5.81 -6.72
C CYS A 134 -22.79 5.38 -5.69
N ASP A 135 -24.01 5.05 -6.18
CA ASP A 135 -25.14 4.65 -5.34
C ASP A 135 -25.19 3.15 -5.03
N SER A 136 -24.27 2.36 -5.59
CA SER A 136 -24.20 0.92 -5.35
C SER A 136 -23.64 0.62 -3.95
N TYR A 137 -24.25 -0.33 -3.26
CA TYR A 137 -23.70 -0.89 -2.00
C TYR A 137 -22.64 -1.93 -2.27
N PRO A 138 -21.70 -2.19 -1.32
CA PRO A 138 -20.63 -3.18 -1.52
C PRO A 138 -21.12 -4.57 -1.96
N GLY A 139 -22.30 -5.01 -1.49
CA GLY A 139 -22.89 -6.29 -1.93
C GLY A 139 -23.28 -6.37 -3.41
N GLN A 140 -23.36 -5.23 -4.09
CA GLN A 140 -23.73 -5.09 -5.52
C GLN A 140 -22.51 -4.92 -6.43
N LEU A 141 -21.30 -4.91 -5.88
CA LEU A 141 -20.04 -4.67 -6.58
C LEU A 141 -19.26 -5.97 -6.78
N SER A 142 -18.55 -6.09 -7.90
CA SER A 142 -17.52 -7.11 -8.07
C SER A 142 -16.33 -6.89 -7.11
N GLY A 143 -15.48 -7.88 -6.93
CA GLY A 143 -14.25 -7.75 -6.13
C GLY A 143 -13.37 -6.59 -6.60
N GLY A 144 -13.10 -6.50 -7.91
CA GLY A 144 -12.32 -5.41 -8.49
C GLY A 144 -12.96 -4.03 -8.31
N GLN A 145 -14.30 -3.94 -8.39
CA GLN A 145 -15.02 -2.69 -8.11
C GLN A 145 -14.90 -2.30 -6.63
N LYS A 146 -15.05 -3.24 -5.69
CA LYS A 146 -14.85 -2.99 -4.25
C LYS A 146 -13.45 -2.46 -3.97
N GLN A 147 -12.44 -3.07 -4.58
CA GLN A 147 -11.06 -2.64 -4.39
C GLN A 147 -10.81 -1.24 -4.95
N ARG A 148 -11.36 -0.94 -6.12
CA ARG A 148 -11.26 0.41 -6.70
C ARG A 148 -11.99 1.47 -5.83
N VAL A 149 -13.13 1.14 -5.21
CA VAL A 149 -13.76 2.03 -4.21
C VAL A 149 -12.86 2.22 -2.98
N ALA A 150 -12.19 1.16 -2.50
CA ALA A 150 -11.23 1.28 -1.38
C ALA A 150 -10.04 2.17 -1.73
N ILE A 151 -9.54 2.08 -2.97
CA ILE A 151 -8.50 2.99 -3.50
C ILE A 151 -9.04 4.44 -3.54
N ALA A 152 -10.21 4.68 -4.11
CA ALA A 152 -10.83 6.00 -4.18
C ALA A 152 -11.04 6.60 -2.78
N ARG A 153 -11.48 5.80 -1.80
CA ARG A 153 -11.61 6.22 -0.40
C ARG A 153 -10.29 6.70 0.18
N SER A 154 -9.20 6.00 -0.09
CA SER A 154 -7.87 6.38 0.38
C SER A 154 -7.36 7.64 -0.32
N LEU A 155 -7.53 7.75 -1.63
CA LEU A 155 -7.13 8.90 -2.44
C LEU A 155 -7.89 10.18 -2.07
N ALA A 156 -9.16 10.06 -1.69
CA ALA A 156 -9.99 11.20 -1.31
C ALA A 156 -9.41 11.98 -0.11
N MET A 157 -8.59 11.36 0.73
CA MET A 157 -7.89 12.03 1.83
C MET A 157 -6.68 12.87 1.38
N ASP A 158 -6.31 12.84 0.08
CA ASP A 158 -5.13 13.51 -0.49
C ASP A 158 -3.81 13.07 0.18
N PRO A 159 -3.53 11.76 0.16
CA PRO A 159 -2.37 11.22 0.84
C PRO A 159 -1.08 11.56 0.11
N ILE A 160 0.01 11.74 0.87
CA ILE A 160 1.38 11.88 0.34
C ILE A 160 2.04 10.52 0.08
N LEU A 161 1.44 9.44 0.61
CA LEU A 161 1.93 8.08 0.56
C LEU A 161 0.76 7.12 0.47
N MET A 162 0.84 6.16 -0.45
CA MET A 162 -0.10 5.04 -0.54
C MET A 162 0.57 3.73 -0.15
N LEU A 163 -0.05 3.01 0.78
CA LEU A 163 0.35 1.66 1.22
C LEU A 163 -0.62 0.64 0.63
N PHE A 164 -0.11 -0.37 -0.07
CA PHE A 164 -0.92 -1.45 -0.65
C PHE A 164 -0.51 -2.79 -0.05
N ASP A 165 -1.41 -3.43 0.69
CA ASP A 165 -1.20 -4.73 1.33
C ASP A 165 -1.93 -5.82 0.53
N GLU A 166 -1.26 -6.42 -0.44
CA GLU A 166 -1.77 -7.47 -1.34
C GLU A 166 -3.14 -7.13 -1.98
N PRO A 167 -3.27 -5.99 -2.68
CA PRO A 167 -4.57 -5.45 -3.09
C PRO A 167 -5.31 -6.31 -4.12
N THR A 168 -4.67 -7.33 -4.69
CA THR A 168 -5.25 -8.22 -5.73
C THR A 168 -5.48 -9.65 -5.27
N SER A 169 -4.95 -10.05 -4.09
CA SER A 169 -4.95 -11.45 -3.66
C SER A 169 -6.33 -12.04 -3.34
N ALA A 170 -7.33 -11.18 -3.07
CA ALA A 170 -8.73 -11.59 -2.84
C ALA A 170 -9.59 -11.48 -4.12
N LEU A 171 -9.00 -11.28 -5.30
CA LEU A 171 -9.70 -11.07 -6.56
C LEU A 171 -9.61 -12.30 -7.47
N ASP A 172 -10.67 -12.50 -8.25
CA ASP A 172 -10.61 -13.42 -9.39
C ASP A 172 -9.59 -12.88 -10.43
N PRO A 173 -8.83 -13.77 -11.12
CA PRO A 173 -7.79 -13.38 -12.08
C PRO A 173 -8.25 -12.39 -13.15
N GLU A 174 -9.50 -12.50 -13.61
CA GLU A 174 -10.08 -11.62 -14.63
C GLU A 174 -10.25 -10.17 -14.15
N LEU A 175 -10.33 -9.95 -12.81
CA LEU A 175 -10.54 -8.63 -12.20
C LEU A 175 -9.25 -7.94 -11.76
N ILE A 176 -8.11 -8.65 -11.71
CA ILE A 176 -6.82 -8.14 -11.27
C ILE A 176 -6.38 -6.96 -12.15
N GLY A 177 -6.53 -7.10 -13.47
CA GLY A 177 -6.09 -6.09 -14.43
C GLY A 177 -6.68 -4.70 -14.21
N GLU A 178 -7.96 -4.62 -13.80
CA GLU A 178 -8.63 -3.34 -13.54
C GLU A 178 -8.04 -2.59 -12.34
N VAL A 179 -7.64 -3.32 -11.30
CA VAL A 179 -7.02 -2.74 -10.09
C VAL A 179 -5.59 -2.33 -10.37
N LEU A 180 -4.82 -3.18 -11.05
CA LEU A 180 -3.44 -2.88 -11.42
C LEU A 180 -3.34 -1.67 -12.36
N ALA A 181 -4.32 -1.48 -13.27
CA ALA A 181 -4.38 -0.30 -14.14
C ALA A 181 -4.48 1.00 -13.32
N VAL A 182 -5.39 1.04 -12.32
CA VAL A 182 -5.50 2.20 -11.42
C VAL A 182 -4.20 2.43 -10.65
N MET A 183 -3.58 1.37 -10.10
CA MET A 183 -2.31 1.50 -9.37
C MET A 183 -1.17 2.00 -10.28
N LYS A 184 -1.15 1.56 -11.55
CA LYS A 184 -0.20 2.04 -12.55
C LYS A 184 -0.39 3.53 -12.84
N ASP A 185 -1.63 3.97 -13.02
CA ASP A 185 -1.93 5.39 -13.26
C ASP A 185 -1.48 6.26 -12.08
N LEU A 186 -1.64 5.77 -10.84
CA LEU A 186 -1.13 6.45 -9.63
C LEU A 186 0.40 6.56 -9.63
N ALA A 187 1.10 5.48 -9.98
CA ALA A 187 2.56 5.47 -10.09
C ALA A 187 3.05 6.46 -11.14
N LEU A 188 2.45 6.46 -12.34
CA LEU A 188 2.76 7.39 -13.43
C LEU A 188 2.45 8.85 -13.08
N ALA A 189 1.48 9.08 -12.21
CA ALA A 189 1.16 10.41 -11.68
C ALA A 189 2.14 10.88 -10.56
N GLY A 190 3.17 10.09 -10.24
CA GLY A 190 4.19 10.45 -9.24
C GLY A 190 3.77 10.18 -7.79
N MET A 191 2.78 9.33 -7.54
CA MET A 191 2.39 8.94 -6.18
C MET A 191 3.49 8.10 -5.53
N THR A 192 3.91 8.48 -4.31
CA THR A 192 4.80 7.65 -3.49
C THR A 192 4.05 6.41 -3.03
N MET A 193 4.61 5.21 -3.28
CA MET A 193 3.90 3.97 -2.99
C MET A 193 4.82 2.93 -2.36
N LEU A 194 4.32 2.23 -1.34
CA LEU A 194 4.90 0.99 -0.81
C LEU A 194 3.88 -0.12 -0.99
N CYS A 195 4.22 -1.12 -1.79
CA CYS A 195 3.30 -2.18 -2.21
C CYS A 195 3.81 -3.56 -1.78
N VAL A 196 2.99 -4.34 -1.10
CA VAL A 196 3.18 -5.79 -0.98
C VAL A 196 2.33 -6.43 -2.07
N THR A 197 2.95 -7.17 -2.98
CA THR A 197 2.23 -7.84 -4.07
C THR A 197 2.98 -9.05 -4.61
N HIS A 198 2.24 -9.98 -5.20
CA HIS A 198 2.76 -11.11 -5.97
C HIS A 198 2.75 -10.85 -7.49
N GLU A 199 2.21 -9.70 -7.92
CA GLU A 199 2.08 -9.30 -9.32
C GLU A 199 3.43 -8.81 -9.87
N ILE A 200 4.28 -9.74 -10.33
CA ILE A 200 5.62 -9.43 -10.84
C ILE A 200 5.56 -8.57 -12.12
N GLY A 201 4.53 -8.75 -12.94
CA GLY A 201 4.27 -7.91 -14.11
C GLY A 201 4.14 -6.42 -13.73
N PHE A 202 3.33 -6.14 -12.71
CA PHE A 202 3.17 -4.80 -12.15
C PHE A 202 4.49 -4.27 -11.57
N ALA A 203 5.18 -5.06 -10.73
CA ALA A 203 6.45 -4.67 -10.15
C ALA A 203 7.49 -4.30 -11.23
N ARG A 204 7.57 -5.09 -12.31
CA ARG A 204 8.48 -4.86 -13.45
C ARG A 204 8.18 -3.55 -14.17
N GLU A 205 6.89 -3.22 -14.31
CA GLU A 205 6.44 -2.12 -15.17
C GLU A 205 6.51 -0.75 -14.46
N VAL A 206 6.21 -0.69 -13.17
CA VAL A 206 6.01 0.59 -12.47
C VAL A 206 6.92 0.83 -11.28
N SER A 207 7.56 -0.20 -10.70
CA SER A 207 8.38 0.04 -9.53
C SER A 207 9.74 0.65 -9.88
N ASN A 208 10.23 1.51 -9.00
CA ASN A 208 11.59 2.02 -9.04
C ASN A 208 12.55 1.02 -8.39
N ARG A 209 12.05 0.30 -7.36
CA ARG A 209 12.83 -0.64 -6.58
C ARG A 209 11.98 -1.82 -6.11
N ILE A 210 12.57 -3.01 -6.18
CA ILE A 210 12.03 -4.24 -5.60
C ILE A 210 12.89 -4.62 -4.39
N VAL A 211 12.26 -4.92 -3.29
CA VAL A 211 12.87 -5.35 -2.01
C VAL A 211 12.42 -6.77 -1.73
N PHE A 212 13.36 -7.70 -1.70
CA PHE A 212 13.10 -9.10 -1.34
C PHE A 212 13.30 -9.33 0.15
N MET A 213 12.25 -9.80 0.81
CA MET A 213 12.24 -10.11 2.24
C MET A 213 12.09 -11.60 2.48
N GLU A 214 12.91 -12.14 3.38
CA GLU A 214 12.80 -13.52 3.87
C GLU A 214 13.30 -13.62 5.31
N GLY A 215 12.66 -14.46 6.12
CA GLY A 215 13.07 -14.71 7.50
C GLY A 215 13.07 -13.47 8.42
N GLY A 216 12.31 -12.44 8.07
CA GLY A 216 12.20 -11.21 8.85
C GLY A 216 13.26 -10.15 8.53
N VAL A 217 14.05 -10.33 7.48
CA VAL A 217 15.09 -9.37 7.05
C VAL A 217 14.95 -9.02 5.57
N ILE A 218 15.51 -7.87 5.17
CA ILE A 218 15.74 -7.56 3.75
C ILE A 218 16.94 -8.38 3.29
N VAL A 219 16.72 -9.24 2.30
CA VAL A 219 17.76 -10.12 1.75
C VAL A 219 18.49 -9.45 0.60
N GLU A 220 17.73 -8.84 -0.30
CA GLU A 220 18.27 -8.15 -1.48
C GLU A 220 17.31 -7.06 -1.93
N GLU A 221 17.85 -5.97 -2.45
CA GLU A 221 17.08 -4.92 -3.10
C GLU A 221 17.79 -4.39 -4.34
N GLY A 222 17.01 -3.87 -5.28
CA GLY A 222 17.54 -3.32 -6.51
C GLY A 222 16.45 -2.85 -7.46
N THR A 223 16.88 -2.34 -8.62
CA THR A 223 15.93 -2.00 -9.68
C THR A 223 15.20 -3.24 -10.19
N PRO A 224 14.00 -3.11 -10.78
CA PRO A 224 13.28 -4.24 -11.36
C PRO A 224 14.12 -5.06 -12.33
N LYS A 225 14.93 -4.38 -13.16
CA LYS A 225 15.82 -5.06 -14.09
C LYS A 225 16.88 -5.91 -13.39
N GLN A 226 17.50 -5.38 -12.33
CA GLN A 226 18.50 -6.13 -11.54
C GLN A 226 17.86 -7.34 -10.85
N MET A 227 16.76 -7.10 -10.15
CA MET A 227 16.11 -8.13 -9.34
C MET A 227 15.49 -9.25 -10.18
N LEU A 228 14.89 -8.93 -11.33
CA LEU A 228 14.18 -9.91 -12.16
C LEU A 228 15.06 -10.60 -13.19
N GLN A 229 16.13 -9.95 -13.67
CA GLN A 229 17.00 -10.52 -14.71
C GLN A 229 18.34 -11.02 -14.17
N ASN A 230 18.94 -10.32 -13.21
CA ASN A 230 20.27 -10.60 -12.69
C ASN A 230 20.34 -10.40 -11.15
N PRO A 231 19.54 -11.13 -10.36
CA PRO A 231 19.66 -11.06 -8.90
C PRO A 231 21.04 -11.56 -8.47
N LYS A 232 21.61 -10.90 -7.45
CA LYS A 232 22.96 -11.21 -6.95
C LYS A 232 22.98 -12.48 -6.12
N LEU A 233 21.90 -12.70 -5.35
CA LEU A 233 21.80 -13.81 -4.43
C LEU A 233 21.05 -14.98 -5.05
N GLU A 234 21.59 -16.20 -4.90
CA GLU A 234 20.97 -17.41 -5.43
C GLU A 234 19.56 -17.63 -4.85
N ARG A 235 19.36 -17.24 -3.59
CA ARG A 235 18.05 -17.34 -2.94
C ARG A 235 17.00 -16.44 -3.58
N THR A 236 17.36 -15.20 -3.93
CA THR A 236 16.51 -14.26 -4.66
C THR A 236 16.15 -14.82 -6.04
N LYS A 237 17.13 -15.36 -6.75
CA LYS A 237 16.96 -15.98 -8.06
C LYS A 237 15.98 -17.16 -8.01
N GLN A 238 16.14 -18.05 -7.05
CA GLN A 238 15.23 -19.19 -6.85
C GLN A 238 13.80 -18.75 -6.55
N PHE A 239 13.62 -17.70 -5.73
CA PHE A 239 12.29 -17.20 -5.39
C PHE A 239 11.62 -16.52 -6.58
N LEU A 240 12.30 -15.56 -7.20
CA LEU A 240 11.74 -14.80 -8.32
C LEU A 240 11.55 -15.65 -9.59
N GLY A 241 12.45 -16.62 -9.84
CA GLY A 241 12.32 -17.58 -10.94
C GLY A 241 11.02 -18.39 -10.83
N LYS A 242 10.70 -18.91 -9.65
CA LYS A 242 9.44 -19.65 -9.44
C LYS A 242 8.19 -18.82 -9.71
N ILE A 243 8.19 -17.53 -9.32
CA ILE A 243 7.00 -16.67 -9.51
C ILE A 243 6.88 -16.27 -10.98
N SER A 244 7.98 -16.05 -11.69
CA SER A 244 7.93 -15.68 -13.11
C SER A 244 7.54 -16.83 -14.05
N GLU A 245 7.59 -18.08 -13.60
CA GLU A 245 7.08 -19.25 -14.35
C GLU A 245 5.55 -19.40 -14.24
N PHE A 246 4.92 -18.76 -13.26
CA PHE A 246 3.47 -18.82 -13.02
C PHE A 246 2.69 -17.60 -13.57
N HIS A 247 3.38 -16.63 -14.15
CA HIS A 247 2.84 -15.41 -14.74
C HIS A 247 3.53 -15.08 -16.08
#